data_37ef7dcd54214e52a490eb26e1b4b79a
#
_entry.id   37ef7dcd54214e52a490eb26e1b4b79a
#
_cell.length_a   1.000
_cell.length_b   1.000
_cell.length_c   1.000
_cell.angle_alpha   90.00
_cell.angle_beta   90.00
_cell.angle_gamma   90.00
#
_symmetry.space_group_name_H-M   'P 1'
#
loop_
_entity.id
_entity.type
_entity.pdbx_description
1 polymer ?
#
loop_
_entity_poly.entity_id
_entity_poly.type
_entity_poly.pdbx_seq_one_letter_code
_entity_poly.pdbx_strand_id
1 'polypeptide(L)'
;QAQGLAPADVAAKAVRRYVAALSADGAAPRTSARHLASLRALFASLRQHGIVAENPAELVSTPRRPSHLPRVLSARDAGALLDAIPAAEPLHARDRAMFELAYGSGLRAQELVTLRLSDVDHDGEQLRVEGKGAKTRFVPVGEPAMTALRVYLERARPALAAPAGERSPRSANGADSQAAAAPHTGAAEALFLSKSGRALSTSDVRRRLARWLAHAAGLAEGSFAGASPHALRHSFATHLLDGGADLRAIQELLGHASVSTTQIYTRVESARLRSAYARSHPRA
;
A
#
# COMPACT_ATOMS: atom_id res chain seq x y z
N GLN A 1 -15.29 19.87 -24.84
CA GLN A 1 -14.85 20.08 -26.23
C GLN A 1 -13.43 20.62 -26.15
N ALA A 2 -12.46 19.89 -26.67
CA ALA A 2 -11.08 20.34 -26.79
C ALA A 2 -11.04 21.53 -27.74
N GLN A 3 -10.88 22.74 -27.20
CA GLN A 3 -10.45 23.87 -27.99
C GLN A 3 -9.02 23.56 -28.39
N GLY A 4 -8.75 23.39 -29.69
CA GLY A 4 -7.42 23.10 -30.23
C GLY A 4 -6.46 24.29 -30.08
N LEU A 5 -6.20 24.70 -28.81
CA LEU A 5 -5.26 25.77 -28.49
C LEU A 5 -3.84 25.22 -28.57
N ALA A 6 -2.95 25.91 -29.25
CA ALA A 6 -1.51 25.63 -29.15
C ALA A 6 -1.04 25.94 -27.72
N PRO A 7 -0.02 25.24 -27.20
CA PRO A 7 0.47 25.49 -25.84
C PRO A 7 0.84 26.95 -25.55
N ALA A 8 1.34 27.67 -26.57
CA ALA A 8 1.72 29.08 -26.47
C ALA A 8 0.51 30.02 -26.25
N ASP A 9 -0.69 29.59 -26.66
CA ASP A 9 -1.92 30.40 -26.59
C ASP A 9 -2.71 30.15 -25.30
N VAL A 10 -2.24 29.25 -24.45
CA VAL A 10 -2.93 28.89 -23.19
C VAL A 10 -2.65 29.95 -22.12
N ALA A 11 -3.63 30.82 -21.88
CA ALA A 11 -3.57 31.77 -20.78
C ALA A 11 -4.05 31.16 -19.45
N ALA A 12 -3.68 31.78 -18.32
CA ALA A 12 -4.13 31.39 -16.97
C ALA A 12 -5.66 31.30 -16.84
N LYS A 13 -6.42 32.12 -17.60
CA LYS A 13 -7.88 32.08 -17.66
C LYS A 13 -8.41 30.73 -18.19
N ALA A 14 -7.74 30.14 -19.20
CA ALA A 14 -8.13 28.83 -19.72
C ALA A 14 -7.90 27.73 -18.70
N VAL A 15 -6.78 27.77 -17.97
CA VAL A 15 -6.48 26.82 -16.88
C VAL A 15 -7.50 26.94 -15.73
N ARG A 16 -7.87 28.17 -15.33
CA ARG A 16 -8.92 28.39 -14.33
C ARG A 16 -10.27 27.81 -14.76
N ARG A 17 -10.66 28.04 -16.02
CA ARG A 17 -11.92 27.47 -16.58
C ARG A 17 -11.90 25.94 -16.56
N TYR A 18 -10.78 25.35 -16.92
CA TYR A 18 -10.63 23.89 -16.87
C TYR A 18 -10.78 23.34 -15.45
N VAL A 19 -10.11 23.94 -14.46
CA VAL A 19 -10.25 23.52 -13.05
C VAL A 19 -11.68 23.74 -12.53
N ALA A 20 -12.34 24.84 -12.92
CA ALA A 20 -13.73 25.08 -12.57
C ALA A 20 -14.68 24.06 -13.22
N ALA A 21 -14.46 23.71 -14.49
CA ALA A 21 -15.24 22.68 -15.18
C ALA A 21 -15.10 21.30 -14.49
N LEU A 22 -13.89 20.90 -14.13
CA LEU A 22 -13.70 19.67 -13.34
C LEU A 22 -14.52 19.66 -12.04
N SER A 23 -14.59 20.81 -11.36
CA SER A 23 -15.36 20.92 -10.13
C SER A 23 -16.87 20.90 -10.40
N ALA A 24 -17.34 21.51 -11.48
CA ALA A 24 -18.74 21.48 -11.91
C ALA A 24 -19.19 20.07 -12.33
N ASP A 25 -18.29 19.29 -12.94
CA ASP A 25 -18.49 17.89 -13.29
C ASP A 25 -18.40 16.93 -12.07
N GLY A 26 -18.32 17.46 -10.85
CA GLY A 26 -18.30 16.66 -9.61
C GLY A 26 -16.95 16.05 -9.26
N ALA A 27 -15.85 16.45 -9.92
CA ALA A 27 -14.53 15.94 -9.58
C ALA A 27 -14.13 16.36 -8.15
N ALA A 28 -13.63 15.37 -7.37
CA ALA A 28 -13.15 15.65 -6.02
C ALA A 28 -12.01 16.70 -6.03
N PRO A 29 -11.90 17.57 -5.00
CA PRO A 29 -10.83 18.58 -4.90
C PRO A 29 -9.42 18.03 -5.09
N ARG A 30 -9.19 16.78 -4.65
CA ARG A 30 -7.92 16.08 -4.84
C ARG A 30 -7.64 15.77 -6.32
N THR A 31 -8.67 15.43 -7.09
CA THR A 31 -8.57 15.19 -8.53
C THR A 31 -8.21 16.47 -9.25
N SER A 32 -8.94 17.56 -9.00
CA SER A 32 -8.68 18.87 -9.59
C SER A 32 -7.26 19.39 -9.24
N ALA A 33 -6.82 19.21 -7.99
CA ALA A 33 -5.46 19.55 -7.56
C ALA A 33 -4.38 18.73 -8.30
N ARG A 34 -4.63 17.44 -8.57
CA ARG A 34 -3.71 16.58 -9.32
C ARG A 34 -3.61 17.02 -10.78
N HIS A 35 -4.75 17.33 -11.41
CA HIS A 35 -4.76 17.85 -12.78
C HIS A 35 -4.00 19.18 -12.88
N LEU A 36 -4.21 20.08 -11.93
CA LEU A 36 -3.46 21.35 -11.90
C LEU A 36 -1.94 21.13 -11.71
N ALA A 37 -1.54 20.21 -10.84
CA ALA A 37 -0.14 19.85 -10.67
C ALA A 37 0.47 19.27 -11.96
N SER A 38 -0.26 18.43 -12.70
CA SER A 38 0.18 17.89 -13.99
C SER A 38 0.32 18.99 -15.03
N LEU A 39 -0.60 19.96 -15.10
CA LEU A 39 -0.48 21.11 -15.98
C LEU A 39 0.72 21.99 -15.63
N ARG A 40 0.97 22.24 -14.34
CA ARG A 40 2.15 22.98 -13.89
C ARG A 40 3.45 22.30 -14.33
N ALA A 41 3.54 20.97 -14.17
CA ALA A 41 4.71 20.21 -14.62
C ALA A 41 4.89 20.25 -16.15
N LEU A 42 3.78 20.12 -16.90
CA LEU A 42 3.81 20.22 -18.37
C LEU A 42 4.32 21.59 -18.81
N PHE A 43 3.72 22.68 -18.33
CA PHE A 43 4.10 24.04 -18.71
C PHE A 43 5.49 24.43 -18.21
N ALA A 44 5.93 23.89 -17.06
CA ALA A 44 7.31 24.04 -16.61
C ALA A 44 8.31 23.41 -17.60
N SER A 45 8.01 22.20 -18.09
CA SER A 45 8.81 21.55 -19.15
C SER A 45 8.80 22.34 -20.45
N LEU A 46 7.63 22.80 -20.92
CA LEU A 46 7.50 23.60 -22.13
C LEU A 46 8.28 24.93 -22.03
N ARG A 47 8.28 25.59 -20.88
CA ARG A 47 9.08 26.79 -20.61
C ARG A 47 10.57 26.48 -20.66
N GLN A 48 11.00 25.38 -20.08
CA GLN A 48 12.40 24.93 -20.12
C GLN A 48 12.91 24.70 -21.56
N HIS A 49 12.01 24.25 -22.46
CA HIS A 49 12.32 24.03 -23.89
C HIS A 49 12.05 25.26 -24.76
N GLY A 50 11.75 26.43 -24.18
CA GLY A 50 11.51 27.67 -24.93
C GLY A 50 10.22 27.71 -25.76
N ILE A 51 9.30 26.77 -25.57
CA ILE A 51 8.03 26.68 -26.32
C ILE A 51 7.00 27.70 -25.78
N VAL A 52 7.04 27.99 -24.50
CA VAL A 52 6.22 29.02 -23.83
C VAL A 52 7.11 29.95 -23.01
N ALA A 53 6.72 31.24 -22.94
CA ALA A 53 7.48 32.22 -22.15
C ALA A 53 7.21 32.08 -20.63
N GLU A 54 5.96 31.76 -20.26
CA GLU A 54 5.51 31.68 -18.86
C GLU A 54 4.68 30.41 -18.64
N ASN A 55 4.57 30.03 -17.36
CA ASN A 55 3.72 28.91 -16.97
C ASN A 55 2.35 29.41 -16.51
N PRO A 56 1.30 29.32 -17.35
CA PRO A 56 -0.02 29.85 -17.01
C PRO A 56 -0.69 29.12 -15.83
N ALA A 57 -0.25 27.91 -15.51
CA ALA A 57 -0.80 27.13 -14.40
C ALA A 57 -0.24 27.54 -13.03
N GLU A 58 0.89 28.24 -12.95
CA GLU A 58 1.43 28.80 -11.69
C GLU A 58 0.54 29.89 -11.12
N LEU A 59 -0.14 30.66 -11.99
CA LEU A 59 -1.04 31.75 -11.61
C LEU A 59 -2.44 31.27 -11.13
N VAL A 60 -2.67 29.96 -11.09
CA VAL A 60 -3.95 29.37 -10.65
C VAL A 60 -3.78 28.76 -9.26
N SER A 61 -4.58 29.22 -8.31
CA SER A 61 -4.55 28.67 -6.95
C SER A 61 -5.04 27.23 -6.90
N THR A 62 -4.37 26.41 -6.10
CA THR A 62 -4.80 25.03 -5.86
C THR A 62 -6.10 25.02 -5.04
N PRO A 63 -7.12 24.23 -5.43
CA PRO A 63 -8.33 24.10 -4.64
C PRO A 63 -7.99 23.71 -3.20
N ARG A 64 -8.60 24.38 -2.22
CA ARG A 64 -8.42 24.07 -0.81
C ARG A 64 -8.88 22.64 -0.55
N ARG A 65 -8.04 21.86 0.06
CA ARG A 65 -8.36 20.51 0.52
C ARG A 65 -8.89 20.60 1.95
N PRO A 66 -10.01 19.93 2.28
CA PRO A 66 -10.26 19.63 3.67
C PRO A 66 -9.08 18.83 4.20
N SER A 67 -8.42 19.32 5.25
CA SER A 67 -7.35 18.59 5.92
C SER A 67 -7.98 17.46 6.74
N HIS A 68 -8.22 16.32 6.11
CA HIS A 68 -8.47 15.11 6.88
C HIS A 68 -7.12 14.59 7.36
N LEU A 69 -6.88 14.68 8.66
CA LEU A 69 -5.78 13.95 9.29
C LEU A 69 -5.94 12.47 8.94
N PRO A 70 -4.86 11.80 8.52
CA PRO A 70 -4.90 10.35 8.30
C PRO A 70 -5.45 9.68 9.56
N ARG A 71 -6.51 8.88 9.44
CA ARG A 71 -7.01 8.13 10.57
C ARG A 71 -6.03 7.02 10.90
N VAL A 72 -5.56 7.04 12.12
CA VAL A 72 -4.81 5.94 12.74
C VAL A 72 -5.85 5.00 13.35
N LEU A 73 -5.79 3.71 13.03
CA LEU A 73 -6.54 2.70 13.77
C LEU A 73 -5.89 2.59 15.16
N SER A 74 -6.69 2.48 16.20
CA SER A 74 -6.13 2.11 17.51
C SER A 74 -5.51 0.70 17.46
N ALA A 75 -4.60 0.38 18.37
CA ALA A 75 -4.04 -0.98 18.48
C ALA A 75 -5.14 -2.03 18.67
N ARG A 76 -6.18 -1.69 19.44
CA ARG A 76 -7.37 -2.53 19.66
C ARG A 76 -8.14 -2.76 18.36
N ASP A 77 -8.42 -1.70 17.58
CA ASP A 77 -9.18 -1.82 16.33
C ASP A 77 -8.38 -2.57 15.26
N ALA A 78 -7.07 -2.32 15.19
CA ALA A 78 -6.18 -3.06 14.29
C ALA A 78 -6.16 -4.56 14.65
N GLY A 79 -6.05 -4.90 15.95
CA GLY A 79 -6.15 -6.27 16.42
C GLY A 79 -7.51 -6.90 16.09
N ALA A 80 -8.61 -6.22 16.41
CA ALA A 80 -9.97 -6.70 16.14
C ALA A 80 -10.21 -6.95 14.63
N LEU A 81 -9.71 -6.06 13.74
CA LEU A 81 -9.75 -6.26 12.29
C LEU A 81 -9.06 -7.55 11.87
N LEU A 82 -7.85 -7.77 12.36
CA LEU A 82 -7.04 -8.93 11.99
C LEU A 82 -7.62 -10.22 12.55
N ASP A 83 -8.08 -10.20 13.78
CA ASP A 83 -8.68 -11.37 14.45
C ASP A 83 -10.04 -11.75 13.85
N ALA A 84 -10.77 -10.79 13.27
CA ALA A 84 -12.01 -11.05 12.54
C ALA A 84 -11.79 -11.80 11.21
N ILE A 85 -10.55 -11.94 10.71
CA ILE A 85 -10.26 -12.68 9.49
C ILE A 85 -10.06 -14.18 9.84
N PRO A 86 -10.99 -15.06 9.51
CA PRO A 86 -10.83 -16.48 9.78
C PRO A 86 -9.74 -17.09 8.89
N ALA A 87 -9.13 -18.20 9.33
CA ALA A 87 -8.09 -18.89 8.58
C ALA A 87 -8.54 -20.23 7.99
N ALA A 88 -9.84 -20.54 8.07
CA ALA A 88 -10.38 -21.83 7.65
C ALA A 88 -10.35 -22.05 6.13
N GLU A 89 -10.60 -21.00 5.34
CA GLU A 89 -10.59 -21.08 3.87
C GLU A 89 -9.27 -20.54 3.29
N PRO A 90 -8.79 -21.10 2.15
CA PRO A 90 -7.51 -20.70 1.55
C PRO A 90 -7.40 -19.19 1.27
N LEU A 91 -8.48 -18.55 0.78
CA LEU A 91 -8.47 -17.11 0.51
C LEU A 91 -8.49 -16.28 1.79
N HIS A 92 -9.10 -16.78 2.85
CA HIS A 92 -9.14 -16.10 4.15
C HIS A 92 -7.79 -16.23 4.86
N ALA A 93 -7.19 -17.42 4.88
CA ALA A 93 -5.85 -17.64 5.42
C ALA A 93 -4.80 -16.75 4.73
N ARG A 94 -4.90 -16.62 3.39
CA ARG A 94 -4.07 -15.67 2.63
C ARG A 94 -4.29 -14.24 3.09
N ASP A 95 -5.53 -13.80 3.21
CA ASP A 95 -5.86 -12.43 3.58
C ASP A 95 -5.37 -12.12 5.01
N ARG A 96 -5.55 -13.06 5.93
CA ARG A 96 -5.03 -12.92 7.29
C ARG A 96 -3.52 -12.74 7.28
N ALA A 97 -2.76 -13.62 6.64
CA ALA A 97 -1.31 -13.50 6.52
C ALA A 97 -0.87 -12.18 5.88
N MET A 98 -1.54 -11.78 4.81
CA MET A 98 -1.25 -10.52 4.10
C MET A 98 -1.48 -9.29 4.97
N PHE A 99 -2.56 -9.22 5.74
CA PHE A 99 -2.86 -8.05 6.56
C PHE A 99 -2.13 -8.06 7.90
N GLU A 100 -1.80 -9.22 8.45
CA GLU A 100 -0.85 -9.33 9.57
C GLU A 100 0.52 -8.75 9.17
N LEU A 101 1.05 -9.08 7.99
CA LEU A 101 2.28 -8.49 7.48
C LEU A 101 2.11 -6.99 7.16
N ALA A 102 0.98 -6.58 6.57
CA ALA A 102 0.73 -5.17 6.24
C ALA A 102 0.79 -4.27 7.47
N TYR A 103 0.20 -4.71 8.58
CA TYR A 103 0.18 -3.99 9.83
C TYR A 103 1.44 -4.28 10.66
N GLY A 104 1.78 -5.54 10.89
CA GLY A 104 2.88 -5.96 11.77
C GLY A 104 4.27 -5.53 11.27
N SER A 105 4.47 -5.45 9.95
CA SER A 105 5.76 -5.01 9.35
C SER A 105 5.68 -3.67 8.63
N GLY A 106 4.54 -3.00 8.67
CA GLY A 106 4.32 -1.68 8.09
C GLY A 106 4.53 -1.62 6.57
N LEU A 107 4.17 -2.66 5.83
CA LEU A 107 4.43 -2.76 4.39
C LEU A 107 3.49 -1.88 3.56
N ARG A 108 4.01 -1.35 2.44
CA ARG A 108 3.17 -0.71 1.42
C ARG A 108 2.38 -1.76 0.63
N ALA A 109 1.21 -1.40 0.11
CA ALA A 109 0.44 -2.32 -0.75
C ALA A 109 1.25 -2.83 -1.96
N GLN A 110 2.12 -1.99 -2.53
CA GLN A 110 3.01 -2.41 -3.62
C GLN A 110 4.05 -3.41 -3.13
N GLU A 111 4.66 -3.19 -1.98
CA GLU A 111 5.63 -4.11 -1.38
C GLU A 111 5.00 -5.47 -1.11
N LEU A 112 3.78 -5.52 -0.54
CA LEU A 112 3.04 -6.76 -0.31
C LEU A 112 2.83 -7.61 -1.57
N VAL A 113 2.49 -6.97 -2.70
CA VAL A 113 2.20 -7.71 -3.95
C VAL A 113 3.46 -8.11 -4.71
N THR A 114 4.60 -7.51 -4.40
CA THR A 114 5.90 -7.85 -5.01
C THR A 114 6.72 -8.83 -4.18
N LEU A 115 6.31 -9.16 -2.94
CA LEU A 115 6.98 -10.17 -2.12
C LEU A 115 7.02 -11.53 -2.80
N ARG A 116 8.16 -12.19 -2.68
CA ARG A 116 8.42 -13.55 -3.16
C ARG A 116 8.55 -14.53 -2.00
N LEU A 117 8.44 -15.81 -2.29
CA LEU A 117 8.71 -16.86 -1.29
C LEU A 117 10.14 -16.76 -0.72
N SER A 118 11.10 -16.44 -1.60
CA SER A 118 12.52 -16.25 -1.21
C SER A 118 12.81 -15.02 -0.38
N ASP A 119 11.82 -14.13 -0.20
CA ASP A 119 11.98 -12.93 0.62
C ASP A 119 11.62 -13.18 2.10
N VAL A 120 11.10 -14.36 2.41
CA VAL A 120 10.75 -14.76 3.78
C VAL A 120 11.91 -15.48 4.42
N ASP A 121 12.46 -14.92 5.46
CA ASP A 121 13.45 -15.55 6.34
C ASP A 121 12.74 -16.03 7.60
N HIS A 122 12.43 -17.34 7.63
CA HIS A 122 11.71 -17.97 8.74
C HIS A 122 12.54 -18.05 10.02
N ASP A 123 13.84 -18.30 9.89
CA ASP A 123 14.73 -18.44 11.04
C ASP A 123 15.08 -17.08 11.66
N GLY A 124 15.22 -16.07 10.81
CA GLY A 124 15.48 -14.70 11.24
C GLY A 124 14.22 -13.90 11.59
N GLU A 125 13.03 -14.48 11.41
CA GLU A 125 11.74 -13.81 11.61
C GLU A 125 11.68 -12.43 10.95
N GLN A 126 12.06 -12.37 9.67
CA GLN A 126 12.16 -11.12 8.92
C GLN A 126 11.78 -11.28 7.46
N LEU A 127 11.45 -10.16 6.82
CA LEU A 127 11.21 -10.09 5.38
C LEU A 127 12.25 -9.20 4.71
N ARG A 128 12.73 -9.63 3.56
CA ARG A 128 13.48 -8.81 2.62
C ARG A 128 12.49 -8.03 1.76
N VAL A 129 12.50 -6.71 1.86
CA VAL A 129 11.55 -5.83 1.16
C VAL A 129 12.30 -4.92 0.21
N GLU A 130 11.93 -4.98 -1.07
CA GLU A 130 12.46 -4.09 -2.10
C GLU A 130 11.63 -2.79 -2.15
N GLY A 131 12.30 -1.65 -1.96
CA GLY A 131 11.71 -0.32 -1.99
C GLY A 131 11.94 0.42 -3.30
N LYS A 132 11.54 1.69 -3.34
CA LYS A 132 11.74 2.56 -4.50
C LYS A 132 13.24 2.72 -4.84
N GLY A 133 13.60 2.49 -6.10
CA GLY A 133 14.98 2.59 -6.59
C GLY A 133 15.82 1.35 -6.26
N ALA A 134 15.21 0.16 -6.20
CA ALA A 134 15.86 -1.13 -5.93
C ALA A 134 16.62 -1.19 -4.59
N LYS A 135 16.28 -0.31 -3.64
CA LYS A 135 16.85 -0.35 -2.29
C LYS A 135 16.15 -1.43 -1.49
N THR A 136 16.94 -2.39 -1.01
CA THR A 136 16.44 -3.48 -0.16
C THR A 136 16.57 -3.10 1.31
N ARG A 137 15.58 -3.50 2.12
CA ARG A 137 15.63 -3.46 3.58
C ARG A 137 15.09 -4.73 4.18
N PHE A 138 15.51 -5.04 5.39
CA PHE A 138 14.93 -6.12 6.19
C PHE A 138 13.97 -5.52 7.21
N VAL A 139 12.80 -6.13 7.35
CA VAL A 139 11.80 -5.74 8.33
C VAL A 139 11.46 -6.93 9.23
N PRO A 140 11.39 -6.75 10.54
CA PRO A 140 11.00 -7.82 11.46
C PRO A 140 9.53 -8.21 11.22
N VAL A 141 9.23 -9.46 11.53
CA VAL A 141 7.88 -10.03 11.46
C VAL A 141 7.54 -10.55 12.86
N GLY A 142 6.44 -10.05 13.42
CA GLY A 142 5.96 -10.50 14.73
C GLY A 142 5.36 -11.91 14.67
N GLU A 143 5.27 -12.56 15.83
CA GLU A 143 4.77 -13.93 15.98
C GLU A 143 3.39 -14.15 15.35
N PRO A 144 2.37 -13.27 15.51
CA PRO A 144 1.08 -13.45 14.87
C PRO A 144 1.15 -13.48 13.35
N ALA A 145 2.00 -12.64 12.75
CA ALA A 145 2.19 -12.58 11.31
C ALA A 145 2.95 -13.80 10.78
N MET A 146 3.99 -14.28 11.51
CA MET A 146 4.72 -15.51 11.16
C MET A 146 3.82 -16.74 11.23
N THR A 147 2.99 -16.83 12.27
CA THR A 147 2.02 -17.92 12.43
C THR A 147 0.99 -17.92 11.30
N ALA A 148 0.40 -16.77 10.99
CA ALA A 148 -0.55 -16.64 9.90
C ALA A 148 0.09 -16.96 8.54
N LEU A 149 1.34 -16.53 8.32
CA LEU A 149 2.10 -16.80 7.11
C LEU A 149 2.41 -18.29 6.95
N ARG A 150 2.78 -18.98 8.02
CA ARG A 150 3.02 -20.44 8.03
C ARG A 150 1.74 -21.19 7.64
N VAL A 151 0.62 -20.88 8.27
CA VAL A 151 -0.69 -21.49 7.93
C VAL A 151 -1.04 -21.27 6.46
N TYR A 152 -0.80 -20.07 5.96
CA TYR A 152 -1.04 -19.76 4.54
C TYR A 152 -0.14 -20.58 3.62
N LEU A 153 1.17 -20.61 3.87
CA LEU A 153 2.14 -21.30 3.03
C LEU A 153 1.95 -22.81 3.00
N GLU A 154 1.67 -23.42 4.14
CA GLU A 154 1.54 -24.86 4.27
C GLU A 154 0.20 -25.39 3.76
N ARG A 155 -0.90 -24.70 4.05
CA ARG A 155 -2.26 -25.23 3.82
C ARG A 155 -3.00 -24.55 2.67
N ALA A 156 -2.87 -23.23 2.55
CA ALA A 156 -3.71 -22.44 1.66
C ALA A 156 -3.04 -22.18 0.30
N ARG A 157 -1.77 -21.81 0.29
CA ARG A 157 -1.07 -21.47 -0.94
C ARG A 157 -0.99 -22.62 -1.94
N PRO A 158 -0.70 -23.89 -1.56
CA PRO A 158 -0.73 -25.00 -2.51
C PRO A 158 -2.08 -25.16 -3.21
N ALA A 159 -3.18 -25.02 -2.47
CA ALA A 159 -4.53 -25.07 -3.04
C ALA A 159 -4.82 -23.92 -4.03
N LEU A 160 -4.22 -22.74 -3.81
CA LEU A 160 -4.34 -21.60 -4.74
C LEU A 160 -3.40 -21.70 -5.94
N ALA A 161 -2.27 -22.38 -5.81
CA ALA A 161 -1.30 -22.59 -6.87
C ALA A 161 -1.70 -23.72 -7.84
N ALA A 162 -2.55 -24.65 -7.39
CA ALA A 162 -3.00 -25.78 -8.22
C ALA A 162 -3.69 -25.30 -9.52
N PRO A 163 -3.54 -26.01 -10.64
CA PRO A 163 -4.21 -25.72 -11.90
C PRO A 163 -5.73 -25.65 -11.72
N ALA A 164 -6.42 -24.83 -12.52
CA ALA A 164 -7.85 -24.59 -12.39
C ALA A 164 -8.71 -25.86 -12.51
N GLY A 165 -8.22 -26.91 -13.20
CA GLY A 165 -8.88 -28.20 -13.34
C GLY A 165 -8.84 -29.10 -12.11
N GLU A 166 -7.92 -28.87 -11.18
CA GLU A 166 -7.75 -29.68 -9.95
C GLU A 166 -8.41 -29.05 -8.72
N ARG A 167 -9.00 -27.87 -8.88
CA ARG A 167 -9.66 -27.15 -7.78
C ARG A 167 -11.07 -27.65 -7.57
N SER A 168 -11.42 -28.01 -6.34
CA SER A 168 -12.77 -28.41 -5.96
C SER A 168 -13.82 -27.34 -6.36
N PRO A 169 -15.02 -27.71 -6.86
CA PRO A 169 -15.94 -26.77 -7.55
C PRO A 169 -16.69 -25.77 -6.68
N ARG A 170 -16.26 -25.47 -5.46
CA ARG A 170 -16.99 -24.63 -4.49
C ARG A 170 -16.60 -23.16 -4.46
N SER A 171 -16.30 -22.48 -5.56
CA SER A 171 -16.22 -20.99 -5.54
C SER A 171 -16.20 -20.38 -6.96
N ALA A 172 -17.28 -20.49 -7.68
CA ALA A 172 -17.47 -19.75 -8.93
C ALA A 172 -18.54 -18.67 -8.75
N ASN A 173 -18.13 -17.45 -8.40
CA ASN A 173 -18.90 -16.22 -8.68
C ASN A 173 -18.00 -14.99 -8.54
N GLY A 174 -17.82 -14.26 -9.63
CA GLY A 174 -17.22 -12.92 -9.62
C GLY A 174 -16.38 -12.62 -10.87
N ALA A 175 -16.89 -11.74 -11.72
CA ALA A 175 -16.26 -11.24 -12.92
C ALA A 175 -15.00 -10.44 -12.61
N ASP A 176 -13.90 -10.76 -13.29
CA ASP A 176 -12.62 -10.01 -13.19
C ASP A 176 -12.43 -9.13 -14.41
N SER A 177 -12.36 -7.82 -14.19
CA SER A 177 -11.91 -6.83 -15.16
C SER A 177 -10.39 -6.78 -15.20
N GLN A 178 -9.86 -6.74 -16.42
CA GLN A 178 -8.43 -6.60 -16.72
C GLN A 178 -7.92 -5.23 -16.29
N ALA A 179 -6.89 -5.19 -15.43
CA ALA A 179 -6.11 -3.98 -15.16
C ALA A 179 -4.63 -4.26 -15.44
N ALA A 180 -3.99 -3.30 -16.10
CA ALA A 180 -2.64 -3.33 -16.65
C ALA A 180 -1.55 -3.81 -15.68
N ALA A 181 -0.65 -4.62 -16.21
CA ALA A 181 0.36 -5.37 -15.48
C ALA A 181 1.65 -4.56 -15.25
N ALA A 182 2.11 -4.51 -14.00
CA ALA A 182 3.51 -4.25 -13.65
C ALA A 182 4.36 -5.51 -13.91
N PRO A 183 5.71 -5.44 -14.02
CA PRO A 183 6.55 -6.60 -14.33
C PRO A 183 6.31 -7.71 -13.31
N HIS A 184 5.76 -8.80 -13.81
CA HIS A 184 5.28 -9.89 -12.99
C HIS A 184 6.43 -10.81 -12.60
N THR A 185 6.70 -10.86 -11.32
CA THR A 185 7.26 -12.05 -10.67
C THR A 185 6.41 -13.23 -11.13
N GLY A 186 7.01 -14.28 -11.68
CA GLY A 186 6.28 -15.46 -12.09
C GLY A 186 5.32 -15.90 -10.97
N ALA A 187 4.11 -16.31 -11.29
CA ALA A 187 3.09 -16.67 -10.30
C ALA A 187 3.60 -17.72 -9.29
N ALA A 188 4.52 -18.60 -9.73
CA ALA A 188 5.17 -19.60 -8.87
C ALA A 188 5.99 -18.99 -7.73
N GLU A 189 6.63 -17.86 -7.95
CA GLU A 189 7.50 -17.20 -6.98
C GLU A 189 6.77 -16.21 -6.07
N ALA A 190 5.63 -15.66 -6.53
CA ALA A 190 4.88 -14.68 -5.76
C ALA A 190 4.42 -15.26 -4.41
N LEU A 191 4.63 -14.50 -3.33
CA LEU A 191 4.21 -14.92 -2.00
C LEU A 191 2.70 -15.06 -1.95
N PHE A 192 1.94 -14.02 -2.34
CA PHE A 192 0.48 -14.01 -2.27
C PHE A 192 -0.17 -14.23 -3.63
N LEU A 193 -1.06 -15.23 -3.69
CA LEU A 193 -1.78 -15.62 -4.89
C LEU A 193 -3.26 -15.21 -4.84
N SER A 194 -3.79 -14.87 -6.01
CA SER A 194 -5.23 -14.69 -6.22
C SER A 194 -5.96 -16.03 -6.22
N LYS A 195 -7.30 -16.01 -6.27
CA LYS A 195 -8.08 -17.25 -6.43
C LYS A 195 -7.79 -18.01 -7.74
N SER A 196 -7.25 -17.31 -8.74
CA SER A 196 -6.87 -17.93 -10.04
C SER A 196 -5.40 -18.38 -10.08
N GLY A 197 -4.66 -18.31 -8.96
CA GLY A 197 -3.25 -18.70 -8.88
C GLY A 197 -2.28 -17.65 -9.44
N ARG A 198 -2.76 -16.45 -9.79
CA ARG A 198 -1.91 -15.33 -10.26
C ARG A 198 -1.43 -14.50 -9.08
N ALA A 199 -0.34 -13.77 -9.25
CA ALA A 199 0.08 -12.75 -8.29
C ALA A 199 -1.04 -11.71 -8.05
N LEU A 200 -1.12 -11.18 -6.83
CA LEU A 200 -2.08 -10.13 -6.48
C LEU A 200 -1.66 -8.77 -7.06
N SER A 201 -2.66 -7.93 -7.34
CA SER A 201 -2.47 -6.50 -7.61
C SER A 201 -2.71 -5.66 -6.35
N THR A 202 -2.24 -4.40 -6.37
CA THR A 202 -2.55 -3.44 -5.28
C THR A 202 -4.04 -3.12 -5.19
N SER A 203 -4.77 -3.25 -6.28
CA SER A 203 -6.24 -3.10 -6.31
C SER A 203 -6.91 -4.25 -5.57
N ASP A 204 -6.36 -5.47 -5.68
CA ASP A 204 -6.86 -6.63 -4.92
C ASP A 204 -6.65 -6.42 -3.42
N VAL A 205 -5.48 -5.97 -2.99
CA VAL A 205 -5.20 -5.66 -1.59
C VAL A 205 -6.22 -4.65 -1.03
N ARG A 206 -6.51 -3.56 -1.77
CA ARG A 206 -7.49 -2.55 -1.35
C ARG A 206 -8.90 -3.12 -1.26
N ARG A 207 -9.34 -3.87 -2.27
CA ARG A 207 -10.66 -4.50 -2.32
C ARG A 207 -10.86 -5.51 -1.19
N ARG A 208 -9.84 -6.32 -0.92
CA ARG A 208 -9.86 -7.29 0.19
C ARG A 208 -9.91 -6.61 1.55
N LEU A 209 -9.08 -5.58 1.75
CA LEU A 209 -9.13 -4.80 2.99
C LEU A 209 -10.51 -4.18 3.22
N ALA A 210 -11.11 -3.55 2.20
CA ALA A 210 -12.44 -2.95 2.31
C ALA A 210 -13.51 -3.97 2.72
N ARG A 211 -13.42 -5.22 2.19
CA ARG A 211 -14.31 -6.31 2.57
C ARG A 211 -14.17 -6.68 4.06
N TRP A 212 -12.92 -6.81 4.55
CA TRP A 212 -12.68 -7.19 5.94
C TRP A 212 -13.02 -6.06 6.93
N LEU A 213 -12.81 -4.81 6.52
CA LEU A 213 -13.27 -3.65 7.30
C LEU A 213 -14.79 -3.64 7.47
N ALA A 214 -15.54 -3.92 6.40
CA ALA A 214 -17.00 -4.02 6.46
C ALA A 214 -17.44 -5.19 7.34
N HIS A 215 -16.73 -6.32 7.28
CA HIS A 215 -17.02 -7.49 8.12
C HIS A 215 -16.74 -7.20 9.60
N ALA A 216 -15.58 -6.65 9.91
CA ALA A 216 -15.20 -6.30 11.29
C ALA A 216 -16.14 -5.22 11.90
N ALA A 217 -16.58 -4.25 11.10
CA ALA A 217 -17.55 -3.24 11.54
C ALA A 217 -18.93 -3.85 11.89
N GLY A 218 -19.29 -4.99 11.32
CA GLY A 218 -20.51 -5.73 11.68
C GLY A 218 -20.38 -6.58 12.94
N LEU A 219 -19.15 -6.85 13.38
CA LEU A 219 -18.89 -7.74 14.53
C LEU A 219 -18.50 -6.99 15.81
N ALA A 220 -18.00 -5.76 15.72
CA ALA A 220 -17.45 -5.02 16.84
C ALA A 220 -17.80 -3.54 16.77
N GLU A 221 -17.90 -2.89 17.95
CA GLU A 221 -18.03 -1.44 18.08
C GLU A 221 -16.70 -0.72 17.78
N GLY A 222 -16.15 -0.93 16.59
CA GLY A 222 -14.90 -0.31 16.16
C GLY A 222 -15.11 0.76 15.08
N SER A 223 -14.30 1.81 15.10
CA SER A 223 -14.32 2.84 14.04
C SER A 223 -13.33 2.52 12.94
N PHE A 224 -13.76 1.74 11.95
CA PHE A 224 -12.96 1.37 10.77
C PHE A 224 -13.08 2.36 9.60
N ALA A 225 -13.82 3.47 9.77
CA ALA A 225 -14.07 4.42 8.70
C ALA A 225 -12.78 5.04 8.17
N GLY A 226 -12.58 5.00 6.84
CA GLY A 226 -11.40 5.55 6.17
C GLY A 226 -10.13 4.70 6.27
N ALA A 227 -10.18 3.50 6.86
CA ALA A 227 -9.05 2.60 6.88
C ALA A 227 -8.67 2.16 5.46
N SER A 228 -7.36 2.11 5.20
CA SER A 228 -6.76 1.78 3.92
C SER A 228 -5.41 1.09 4.16
N PRO A 229 -4.75 0.48 3.16
CA PRO A 229 -3.40 -0.05 3.35
C PRO A 229 -2.41 1.01 3.84
N HIS A 230 -2.60 2.29 3.45
CA HIS A 230 -1.80 3.39 3.98
C HIS A 230 -2.11 3.68 5.45
N ALA A 231 -3.39 3.57 5.86
CA ALA A 231 -3.78 3.74 7.26
C ALA A 231 -3.17 2.64 8.15
N LEU A 232 -3.15 1.36 7.71
CA LEU A 232 -2.49 0.27 8.44
C LEU A 232 -1.00 0.57 8.67
N ARG A 233 -0.29 1.00 7.62
CA ARG A 233 1.11 1.38 7.73
C ARG A 233 1.32 2.62 8.61
N HIS A 234 0.40 3.57 8.57
CA HIS A 234 0.47 4.75 9.43
C HIS A 234 0.23 4.37 10.90
N SER A 235 -0.73 3.48 11.15
CA SER A 235 -0.97 2.93 12.49
C SER A 235 0.25 2.17 13.02
N PHE A 236 0.92 1.35 12.19
CA PHE A 236 2.19 0.72 12.54
C PHE A 236 3.23 1.75 13.02
N ALA A 237 3.44 2.83 12.26
CA ALA A 237 4.41 3.87 12.62
C ALA A 237 4.04 4.58 13.94
N THR A 238 2.76 4.90 14.11
CA THR A 238 2.25 5.58 15.31
C THR A 238 2.37 4.68 16.53
N HIS A 239 1.99 3.41 16.42
CA HIS A 239 2.05 2.47 17.56
C HIS A 239 3.50 2.16 17.97
N LEU A 240 4.43 2.09 17.03
CA LEU A 240 5.86 2.01 17.38
C LEU A 240 6.34 3.25 18.14
N LEU A 241 5.90 4.44 17.71
CA LEU A 241 6.26 5.69 18.38
C LEU A 241 5.67 5.75 19.78
N ASP A 242 4.39 5.42 19.93
CA ASP A 242 3.68 5.36 21.21
C ASP A 242 4.29 4.32 22.15
N GLY A 243 4.79 3.21 21.60
CA GLY A 243 5.54 2.18 22.33
C GLY A 243 7.00 2.56 22.66
N GLY A 244 7.44 3.78 22.33
CA GLY A 244 8.76 4.30 22.68
C GLY A 244 9.89 3.97 21.71
N ALA A 245 9.58 3.52 20.48
CA ALA A 245 10.60 3.38 19.45
C ALA A 245 11.11 4.74 18.99
N ASP A 246 12.43 4.85 18.76
CA ASP A 246 13.01 6.07 18.24
C ASP A 246 12.59 6.33 16.79
N LEU A 247 12.42 7.61 16.42
CA LEU A 247 11.94 8.03 15.09
C LEU A 247 12.85 7.53 13.96
N ARG A 248 14.15 7.41 14.20
CA ARG A 248 15.11 6.93 13.20
C ARG A 248 14.91 5.45 12.92
N ALA A 249 14.71 4.61 13.95
CA ALA A 249 14.37 3.20 13.78
C ALA A 249 13.06 3.03 12.99
N ILE A 250 12.03 3.84 13.28
CA ILE A 250 10.77 3.83 12.54
C ILE A 250 10.99 4.21 11.07
N GLN A 251 11.79 5.24 10.78
CA GLN A 251 12.10 5.66 9.42
C GLN A 251 12.87 4.59 8.64
N GLU A 252 13.80 3.90 9.28
CA GLU A 252 14.56 2.79 8.71
C GLU A 252 13.63 1.60 8.38
N LEU A 253 12.78 1.18 9.31
CA LEU A 253 11.78 0.13 9.10
C LEU A 253 10.83 0.46 7.94
N LEU A 254 10.41 1.72 7.85
CA LEU A 254 9.52 2.18 6.79
C LEU A 254 10.22 2.39 5.44
N GLY A 255 11.53 2.49 5.39
CA GLY A 255 12.29 2.76 4.16
C GLY A 255 11.98 4.15 3.59
N HIS A 256 12.13 5.20 4.41
CA HIS A 256 12.04 6.58 3.96
C HIS A 256 13.31 6.99 3.22
N ALA A 257 13.18 7.51 2.00
CA ALA A 257 14.28 7.76 1.06
C ALA A 257 15.24 8.91 1.45
N SER A 258 14.97 9.65 2.54
CA SER A 258 15.75 10.84 2.91
C SER A 258 17.00 10.55 3.75
N VAL A 259 17.20 9.30 4.19
CA VAL A 259 18.46 8.92 4.83
C VAL A 259 19.35 8.35 3.73
N SER A 260 20.19 9.23 3.17
CA SER A 260 21.19 8.85 2.19
C SER A 260 22.15 7.88 2.84
N THR A 261 22.22 6.71 2.35
CA THR A 261 23.41 5.88 2.08
C THR A 261 22.93 4.46 1.77
N THR A 262 23.56 3.85 0.81
CA THR A 262 23.56 2.38 0.62
C THR A 262 24.24 1.80 1.87
N GLN A 263 23.51 1.71 2.97
CA GLN A 263 23.99 1.03 4.16
C GLN A 263 23.83 -0.47 3.89
N ILE A 264 24.96 -1.16 3.82
CA ILE A 264 25.02 -2.60 3.97
C ILE A 264 24.46 -2.87 5.38
N TYR A 265 23.23 -3.40 5.43
CA TYR A 265 22.61 -3.78 6.71
C TYR A 265 23.50 -4.79 7.42
N THR A 266 24.15 -4.35 8.48
CA THR A 266 24.97 -5.22 9.31
C THR A 266 24.07 -6.05 10.23
N ARG A 267 24.55 -7.22 10.69
CA ARG A 267 23.83 -8.05 11.69
C ARG A 267 23.47 -7.25 12.96
N VAL A 268 24.29 -6.28 13.32
CA VAL A 268 24.09 -5.42 14.50
C VAL A 268 22.91 -4.47 14.32
N GLU A 269 22.75 -3.87 13.14
CA GLU A 269 21.61 -2.99 12.84
C GLU A 269 20.29 -3.76 12.81
N SER A 270 20.27 -4.96 12.25
CA SER A 270 19.08 -5.84 12.25
C SER A 270 18.67 -6.22 13.67
N ALA A 271 19.62 -6.51 14.56
CA ALA A 271 19.34 -6.83 15.97
C ALA A 271 18.75 -5.63 16.73
N ARG A 272 19.29 -4.42 16.49
CA ARG A 272 18.77 -3.17 17.07
C ARG A 272 17.32 -2.89 16.64
N LEU A 273 17.02 -3.03 15.34
CA LEU A 273 15.70 -2.80 14.80
C LEU A 273 14.69 -3.83 15.32
N ARG A 274 15.06 -5.11 15.41
CA ARG A 274 14.23 -6.16 16.02
C ARG A 274 13.94 -5.86 17.49
N SER A 275 14.94 -5.48 18.26
CA SER A 275 14.77 -5.14 19.69
C SER A 275 13.86 -3.91 19.86
N ALA A 276 13.99 -2.88 19.03
CA ALA A 276 13.09 -1.73 19.05
C ALA A 276 11.66 -2.13 18.68
N TYR A 277 11.48 -2.97 17.67
CA TYR A 277 10.20 -3.51 17.26
C TYR A 277 9.55 -4.35 18.37
N ALA A 278 10.26 -5.33 18.91
CA ALA A 278 9.75 -6.24 19.92
C ALA A 278 9.29 -5.54 21.22
N ARG A 279 9.93 -4.41 21.58
CA ARG A 279 9.54 -3.63 22.76
C ARG A 279 8.36 -2.70 22.52
N SER A 280 8.10 -2.30 21.28
CA SER A 280 7.26 -1.16 20.99
C SER A 280 6.02 -1.50 20.16
N HIS A 281 6.01 -2.61 19.41
CA HIS A 281 4.87 -2.92 18.55
C HIS A 281 3.84 -3.83 19.27
N PRO A 282 2.52 -3.52 19.19
CA PRO A 282 1.48 -4.30 19.88
C PRO A 282 1.33 -5.75 19.43
N ARG A 283 1.88 -6.10 18.27
CA ARG A 283 1.87 -7.47 17.68
C ARG A 283 3.29 -7.90 17.29
N ALA A 284 4.27 -7.58 18.14
CA ALA A 284 5.63 -8.07 17.96
C ALA A 284 5.72 -9.58 18.20
#